data_3e2f7ccf84d5d28d77b8c27ed18ae5be
#
_entry.id   3e2f7ccf84d5d28d77b8c27ed18ae5be
#
_cell.length_a   1.000
_cell.length_b   1.000
_cell.length_c   1.000
_cell.angle_alpha   90.00
_cell.angle_beta   90.00
_cell.angle_gamma   90.00
#
_symmetry.space_group_name_H-M   'P 1'
#
loop_
_entity.id
_entity.type
_entity.pdbx_description
1 polymer ?
#
loop_
_entity_poly.entity_id
_entity_poly.type
_entity_poly.pdbx_seq_one_letter_code
_entity_poly.pdbx_strand_id
1 'polypeptide(L)'
;MKHIFEPLCKSPRAVILDTDMGPDCDDVGALVCLIDYAKTYGFPILGICNCTSNKAGNGTIDAVCRHCGVETPYLGQWRGEGFMDDPACHKYNDAVAETFSEAYRNGTLTVADEVTFYRTLLANAEDDRVMIITIGMFNNLAALLSSRPDDISPLTGMELVKTKVNCMVSMAATLPEGRECNIISDYESAKAVFEEWPTPIYLSDFHVGWQVMSGYDHIQDPAVIESHPLAMSYHYYTRDWTHLPRKGMNSSYDLTAIQFAVEGVGETYSLLDPVDLEFYAAIPERPELEDATRAVPDPAGKFIFMKKNVPDEVIGESLNAILRKY
;
A
#
# COMPACT_ATOMS: atom_id res chain seq x y z
N MET A 1 12.63 19.59 -14.83
CA MET A 1 13.51 18.41 -15.06
C MET A 1 12.59 17.22 -15.19
N LYS A 2 12.75 16.35 -16.21
CA LYS A 2 12.02 15.08 -16.22
C LYS A 2 12.53 14.26 -15.03
N HIS A 3 11.70 14.00 -14.05
CA HIS A 3 12.03 13.07 -12.98
C HIS A 3 12.13 11.68 -13.61
N ILE A 4 13.32 11.09 -13.56
CA ILE A 4 13.53 9.72 -14.01
C ILE A 4 13.22 8.82 -12.81
N PHE A 5 12.25 7.93 -12.95
CA PHE A 5 11.97 6.94 -11.93
C PHE A 5 13.16 5.96 -11.81
N GLU A 6 13.71 5.87 -10.62
CA GLU A 6 14.75 4.91 -10.31
C GLU A 6 14.18 3.79 -9.43
N PRO A 7 14.06 2.57 -9.94
CA PRO A 7 13.48 1.46 -9.19
C PRO A 7 14.44 0.96 -8.08
N LEU A 8 13.87 0.35 -7.04
CA LEU A 8 14.63 -0.12 -5.89
C LEU A 8 15.65 -1.20 -6.23
N CYS A 9 15.40 -2.03 -7.24
CA CYS A 9 16.35 -3.04 -7.71
C CYS A 9 17.64 -2.45 -8.30
N LYS A 10 17.60 -1.20 -8.79
CA LYS A 10 18.78 -0.52 -9.38
C LYS A 10 19.38 0.51 -8.44
N SER A 11 18.56 1.14 -7.61
CA SER A 11 18.97 2.15 -6.64
C SER A 11 18.28 1.87 -5.30
N PRO A 12 18.82 0.93 -4.50
CA PRO A 12 18.22 0.57 -3.21
C PRO A 12 18.12 1.79 -2.29
N ARG A 13 16.92 2.02 -1.78
CA ARG A 13 16.59 3.09 -0.84
C ARG A 13 15.75 2.51 0.29
N ALA A 14 15.67 3.25 1.38
CA ALA A 14 14.79 2.87 2.46
C ALA A 14 13.31 2.98 2.05
N VAL A 15 12.50 2.02 2.46
CA VAL A 15 11.06 1.97 2.16
C VAL A 15 10.24 2.14 3.43
N ILE A 16 9.18 2.94 3.35
CA ILE A 16 8.08 2.97 4.30
C ILE A 16 6.84 2.51 3.53
N LEU A 17 6.15 1.49 4.05
CA LEU A 17 4.88 1.01 3.51
C LEU A 17 3.72 1.61 4.31
N ASP A 18 2.75 2.20 3.62
CA ASP A 18 1.44 2.56 4.19
C ASP A 18 0.37 1.64 3.58
N THR A 19 -0.44 0.99 4.40
CA THR A 19 -1.36 -0.09 4.03
C THR A 19 -2.67 0.05 4.79
N ASP A 20 -3.77 -0.42 4.24
CA ASP A 20 -5.05 -0.57 4.94
C ASP A 20 -5.34 -2.03 5.31
N MET A 21 -4.33 -2.77 5.70
CA MET A 21 -4.39 -4.20 6.05
C MET A 21 -5.74 -4.60 6.64
N GLY A 22 -6.60 -5.24 5.83
CA GLY A 22 -7.89 -5.73 6.30
C GLY A 22 -9.07 -5.66 5.33
N PRO A 23 -9.43 -4.52 4.73
CA PRO A 23 -10.56 -4.41 3.80
C PRO A 23 -10.48 -5.37 2.62
N ASP A 24 -9.27 -5.60 2.14
CA ASP A 24 -8.92 -6.52 1.07
C ASP A 24 -7.80 -7.47 1.55
N CYS A 25 -7.43 -8.48 0.79
CA CYS A 25 -6.37 -9.43 1.18
C CYS A 25 -5.09 -9.26 0.38
N ASP A 26 -5.07 -8.44 -0.64
CA ASP A 26 -3.88 -8.27 -1.46
C ASP A 26 -2.80 -7.42 -0.78
N ASP A 27 -3.12 -6.62 0.25
CA ASP A 27 -2.14 -6.07 1.20
C ASP A 27 -1.20 -7.14 1.76
N VAL A 28 -1.74 -8.31 2.11
CA VAL A 28 -0.93 -9.45 2.60
C VAL A 28 0.04 -9.89 1.52
N GLY A 29 -0.44 -10.07 0.30
CA GLY A 29 0.40 -10.42 -0.85
C GLY A 29 1.43 -9.36 -1.17
N ALA A 30 1.03 -8.09 -1.11
CA ALA A 30 1.92 -6.94 -1.33
C ALA A 30 3.07 -6.90 -0.31
N LEU A 31 2.76 -7.12 0.97
CA LEU A 31 3.78 -7.19 2.02
C LEU A 31 4.74 -8.37 1.81
N VAL A 32 4.24 -9.54 1.41
CA VAL A 32 5.09 -10.71 1.07
C VAL A 32 6.02 -10.37 -0.09
N CYS A 33 5.50 -9.78 -1.16
CA CYS A 33 6.31 -9.36 -2.30
C CYS A 33 7.36 -8.32 -1.89
N LEU A 34 7.00 -7.32 -1.09
CA LEU A 34 7.94 -6.32 -0.60
C LEU A 34 9.07 -6.94 0.21
N ILE A 35 8.76 -7.89 1.09
CA ILE A 35 9.76 -8.61 1.90
C ILE A 35 10.69 -9.46 1.01
N ASP A 36 10.15 -10.20 0.03
CA ASP A 36 10.95 -11.01 -0.89
C ASP A 36 11.91 -10.14 -1.71
N TYR A 37 11.42 -9.04 -2.23
CA TYR A 37 12.22 -8.07 -2.96
C TYR A 37 13.27 -7.40 -2.07
N ALA A 38 12.93 -7.02 -0.84
CA ALA A 38 13.86 -6.43 0.10
C ALA A 38 15.02 -7.38 0.41
N LYS A 39 14.74 -8.67 0.60
CA LYS A 39 15.78 -9.73 0.75
C LYS A 39 16.62 -9.88 -0.51
N THR A 40 15.99 -9.82 -1.68
CA THR A 40 16.68 -10.04 -2.96
C THR A 40 17.59 -8.88 -3.35
N TYR A 41 17.16 -7.64 -3.13
CA TYR A 41 17.85 -6.44 -3.59
C TYR A 41 18.54 -5.65 -2.48
N GLY A 42 18.37 -6.03 -1.23
CA GLY A 42 19.11 -5.47 -0.09
C GLY A 42 18.68 -4.06 0.32
N PHE A 43 17.44 -3.66 0.11
CA PHE A 43 16.94 -2.40 0.63
C PHE A 43 16.19 -2.60 1.97
N PRO A 44 16.29 -1.64 2.92
CA PRO A 44 15.62 -1.76 4.21
C PRO A 44 14.15 -1.33 4.13
N ILE A 45 13.27 -2.07 4.79
CA ILE A 45 11.90 -1.65 5.13
C ILE A 45 11.99 -1.00 6.52
N LEU A 46 11.89 0.34 6.58
CA LEU A 46 12.02 1.10 7.83
C LEU A 46 10.82 0.88 8.75
N GLY A 47 9.64 0.82 8.18
CA GLY A 47 8.42 0.64 8.93
C GLY A 47 7.20 0.42 8.05
N ILE A 48 6.11 -0.01 8.71
CA ILE A 48 4.82 -0.26 8.08
C ILE A 48 3.76 0.45 8.92
N CYS A 49 2.97 1.32 8.29
CA CYS A 49 1.89 2.04 8.93
C CYS A 49 0.54 1.53 8.44
N ASN A 50 -0.33 1.11 9.36
CA ASN A 50 -1.69 0.74 9.03
C ASN A 50 -2.61 1.97 9.12
N CYS A 51 -3.28 2.32 8.03
CA CYS A 51 -4.15 3.49 7.95
C CYS A 51 -5.58 3.22 8.46
N THR A 52 -5.91 1.98 8.88
CA THR A 52 -7.18 1.66 9.52
C THR A 52 -7.09 1.76 11.04
N SER A 53 -8.23 1.86 11.74
CA SER A 53 -8.28 1.82 13.21
C SER A 53 -8.21 0.40 13.77
N ASN A 54 -8.27 -0.64 12.92
CA ASN A 54 -8.26 -2.04 13.34
C ASN A 54 -6.90 -2.48 13.87
N LYS A 55 -6.82 -2.77 15.17
CA LYS A 55 -5.57 -3.17 15.83
C LYS A 55 -5.04 -4.52 15.37
N ALA A 56 -5.94 -5.42 14.97
CA ALA A 56 -5.56 -6.74 14.49
C ALA A 56 -4.83 -6.67 13.12
N GLY A 57 -4.99 -5.57 12.36
CA GLY A 57 -4.21 -5.32 11.15
C GLY A 57 -2.70 -5.33 11.43
N ASN A 58 -2.25 -4.67 12.50
CA ASN A 58 -0.84 -4.73 12.91
C ASN A 58 -0.43 -6.13 13.41
N GLY A 59 -1.34 -6.87 14.02
CA GLY A 59 -1.10 -8.28 14.37
C GLY A 59 -0.94 -9.15 13.12
N THR A 60 -1.72 -8.90 12.07
CA THR A 60 -1.57 -9.55 10.77
C THR A 60 -0.23 -9.19 10.12
N ILE A 61 0.17 -7.92 10.13
CA ILE A 61 1.49 -7.49 9.63
C ILE A 61 2.62 -8.24 10.35
N ASP A 62 2.58 -8.33 11.69
CA ASP A 62 3.56 -9.10 12.48
C ASP A 62 3.58 -10.59 12.09
N ALA A 63 2.39 -11.20 11.95
CA ALA A 63 2.26 -12.60 11.53
C ALA A 63 2.88 -12.85 10.15
N VAL A 64 2.63 -11.98 9.17
CA VAL A 64 3.20 -12.06 7.82
C VAL A 64 4.73 -11.90 7.86
N CYS A 65 5.25 -10.90 8.56
CA CYS A 65 6.70 -10.67 8.69
C CYS A 65 7.39 -11.91 9.26
N ARG A 66 6.88 -12.45 10.36
CA ARG A 66 7.46 -13.65 11.01
C ARG A 66 7.36 -14.88 10.13
N HIS A 67 6.23 -15.08 9.46
CA HIS A 67 6.09 -16.19 8.52
C HIS A 67 7.10 -16.10 7.37
N CYS A 68 7.32 -14.90 6.86
CA CYS A 68 8.35 -14.65 5.86
C CYS A 68 9.79 -14.68 6.43
N GLY A 69 9.98 -14.95 7.72
CA GLY A 69 11.31 -15.09 8.35
C GLY A 69 12.07 -13.77 8.48
N VAL A 70 11.36 -12.67 8.74
CA VAL A 70 11.94 -11.36 9.05
C VAL A 70 11.40 -10.85 10.39
N GLU A 71 12.18 -10.02 11.06
CA GLU A 71 11.70 -9.26 12.21
C GLU A 71 10.70 -8.22 11.74
N THR A 72 9.67 -8.00 12.57
CA THR A 72 8.65 -7.00 12.29
C THR A 72 9.29 -5.60 12.35
N PRO A 73 9.20 -4.80 11.27
CA PRO A 73 9.71 -3.43 11.27
C PRO A 73 8.98 -2.54 12.28
N TYR A 74 9.39 -1.26 12.39
CA TYR A 74 8.67 -0.30 13.21
C TYR A 74 7.22 -0.16 12.71
N LEU A 75 6.24 -0.26 13.61
CA LEU A 75 4.82 -0.23 13.28
C LEU A 75 4.18 1.09 13.65
N GLY A 76 3.34 1.58 12.74
CA GLY A 76 2.45 2.71 12.97
C GLY A 76 0.99 2.32 12.76
N GLN A 77 0.10 3.15 13.30
CA GLN A 77 -1.34 2.97 13.11
C GLN A 77 -2.07 4.30 13.23
N TRP A 78 -3.09 4.48 12.38
CA TRP A 78 -4.06 5.55 12.51
C TRP A 78 -4.77 5.51 13.86
N ARG A 79 -4.81 6.66 14.54
CA ARG A 79 -5.42 6.79 15.88
C ARG A 79 -6.84 7.35 15.87
N GLY A 80 -7.37 7.74 14.70
CA GLY A 80 -8.79 8.09 14.58
C GLY A 80 -9.68 6.90 14.91
N GLU A 81 -10.80 7.14 15.60
CA GLU A 81 -11.68 6.08 16.06
C GLU A 81 -12.58 5.57 14.92
N GLY A 82 -12.76 4.25 14.84
CA GLY A 82 -13.76 3.59 13.99
C GLY A 82 -13.51 3.64 12.48
N PHE A 83 -12.35 4.14 12.04
CA PHE A 83 -12.06 4.22 10.61
C PHE A 83 -11.70 2.84 10.06
N MET A 84 -12.54 2.33 9.15
CA MET A 84 -12.40 1.00 8.55
C MET A 84 -12.23 -0.12 9.59
N ASP A 85 -12.98 -0.02 10.71
CA ASP A 85 -12.90 -0.96 11.85
C ASP A 85 -14.23 -1.70 12.09
N ASP A 86 -15.01 -1.92 11.07
CA ASP A 86 -16.16 -2.82 11.13
C ASP A 86 -15.81 -4.23 10.60
N PRO A 87 -16.58 -5.27 10.97
CA PRO A 87 -16.29 -6.65 10.54
C PRO A 87 -16.23 -6.87 9.02
N ALA A 88 -16.80 -5.99 8.23
CA ALA A 88 -16.70 -6.08 6.77
C ALA A 88 -15.33 -5.63 6.26
N CYS A 89 -14.63 -4.80 7.04
CA CYS A 89 -13.33 -4.23 6.70
C CYS A 89 -12.14 -5.02 7.28
N HIS A 90 -12.35 -6.08 8.06
CA HIS A 90 -11.24 -6.86 8.64
C HIS A 90 -11.53 -8.37 8.70
N LYS A 91 -12.06 -8.93 7.63
CA LYS A 91 -12.57 -10.31 7.54
C LYS A 91 -11.61 -11.42 8.02
N TYR A 92 -10.32 -11.18 7.97
CA TYR A 92 -9.29 -12.16 8.34
C TYR A 92 -8.38 -11.72 9.47
N ASN A 93 -8.27 -10.40 9.73
CA ASN A 93 -7.28 -9.83 10.65
C ASN A 93 -7.33 -10.44 12.04
N ASP A 94 -8.53 -10.50 12.65
CA ASP A 94 -8.69 -11.04 14.00
C ASP A 94 -8.19 -12.49 14.08
N ALA A 95 -8.60 -13.32 13.12
CA ALA A 95 -8.20 -14.73 13.08
C ALA A 95 -6.70 -14.90 12.88
N VAL A 96 -6.11 -14.14 11.96
CA VAL A 96 -4.68 -14.22 11.65
C VAL A 96 -3.85 -13.68 12.81
N ALA A 97 -4.18 -12.52 13.36
CA ALA A 97 -3.46 -11.92 14.48
C ALA A 97 -3.50 -12.81 15.72
N GLU A 98 -4.70 -13.31 16.07
CA GLU A 98 -4.88 -14.20 17.24
C GLU A 98 -4.20 -15.56 17.05
N THR A 99 -4.11 -16.07 15.85
CA THR A 99 -3.48 -17.37 15.60
C THR A 99 -1.96 -17.28 15.52
N PHE A 100 -1.42 -16.28 14.82
CA PHE A 100 -0.03 -16.29 14.39
C PHE A 100 0.86 -15.19 14.99
N SER A 101 0.29 -14.12 15.57
CA SER A 101 1.09 -13.09 16.25
C SER A 101 1.08 -13.27 17.76
N GLU A 102 2.16 -13.82 18.31
CA GLU A 102 2.32 -13.93 19.76
C GLU A 102 2.39 -12.56 20.44
N ALA A 103 3.06 -11.59 19.80
CA ALA A 103 3.19 -10.25 20.33
C ALA A 103 1.85 -9.52 20.40
N TYR A 104 0.95 -9.74 19.43
CA TYR A 104 -0.41 -9.22 19.46
C TYR A 104 -1.22 -9.83 20.63
N ARG A 105 -1.28 -11.17 20.72
CA ARG A 105 -2.00 -11.89 21.78
C ARG A 105 -1.57 -11.48 23.17
N ASN A 106 -0.27 -11.30 23.38
CA ASN A 106 0.31 -10.96 24.66
C ASN A 106 0.28 -9.45 24.97
N GLY A 107 -0.23 -8.62 24.05
CA GLY A 107 -0.25 -7.17 24.20
C GLY A 107 1.15 -6.53 24.24
N THR A 108 2.15 -7.18 23.65
CA THR A 108 3.54 -6.70 23.63
C THR A 108 3.94 -6.08 22.29
N LEU A 109 3.04 -6.11 21.31
CA LEU A 109 3.28 -5.47 20.02
C LEU A 109 3.33 -3.95 20.19
N THR A 110 4.47 -3.37 19.87
CA THR A 110 4.66 -1.91 19.99
C THR A 110 4.25 -1.24 18.69
N VAL A 111 3.28 -0.33 18.77
CA VAL A 111 2.72 0.41 17.63
C VAL A 111 2.64 1.88 18.00
N ALA A 112 3.29 2.74 17.21
CA ALA A 112 3.22 4.19 17.36
C ALA A 112 1.92 4.74 16.73
N ASP A 113 1.55 5.97 17.10
CA ASP A 113 0.59 6.72 16.28
C ASP A 113 1.25 7.12 14.94
N GLU A 114 0.43 7.39 13.93
CA GLU A 114 0.85 7.67 12.56
C GLU A 114 1.83 8.84 12.47
N VAL A 115 1.60 9.91 13.20
CA VAL A 115 2.47 11.10 13.16
C VAL A 115 3.83 10.79 13.80
N THR A 116 3.83 10.20 14.99
CA THR A 116 5.05 9.77 15.68
C THR A 116 5.83 8.78 14.81
N PHE A 117 5.15 7.83 14.18
CA PHE A 117 5.75 6.83 13.28
C PHE A 117 6.52 7.49 12.14
N TYR A 118 5.84 8.29 11.33
CA TYR A 118 6.47 8.92 10.17
C TYR A 118 7.57 9.90 10.55
N ARG A 119 7.31 10.75 11.54
CA ARG A 119 8.30 11.75 11.96
C ARG A 119 9.57 11.10 12.49
N THR A 120 9.42 10.01 13.29
CA THR A 120 10.58 9.27 13.81
C THR A 120 11.41 8.67 12.69
N LEU A 121 10.79 8.01 11.72
CA LEU A 121 11.51 7.37 10.62
C LEU A 121 12.18 8.40 9.70
N LEU A 122 11.44 9.45 9.32
CA LEU A 122 11.96 10.46 8.41
C LEU A 122 13.05 11.32 9.05
N ALA A 123 12.93 11.68 10.34
CA ALA A 123 13.98 12.44 11.03
C ALA A 123 15.32 11.70 11.06
N ASN A 124 15.30 10.38 11.15
CA ASN A 124 16.51 9.55 11.20
C ASN A 124 17.00 9.08 9.83
N ALA A 125 16.26 9.30 8.76
CA ALA A 125 16.65 8.89 7.42
C ALA A 125 17.66 9.86 6.79
N GLU A 126 18.41 9.37 5.80
CA GLU A 126 19.22 10.20 4.93
C GLU A 126 18.34 11.04 3.98
N ASP A 127 18.83 12.20 3.57
CA ASP A 127 18.11 13.08 2.66
C ASP A 127 17.91 12.43 1.28
N ASP A 128 16.71 12.55 0.71
CA ASP A 128 16.33 12.01 -0.61
C ASP A 128 16.54 10.48 -0.75
N ARG A 129 16.46 9.75 0.37
CA ARG A 129 16.74 8.30 0.41
C ARG A 129 15.57 7.43 0.88
N VAL A 130 14.38 8.00 1.03
CA VAL A 130 13.17 7.26 1.39
C VAL A 130 12.21 7.20 0.21
N MET A 131 11.71 6.03 -0.11
CA MET A 131 10.53 5.82 -0.95
C MET A 131 9.35 5.49 -0.05
N ILE A 132 8.25 6.24 -0.16
CA ILE A 132 6.99 5.84 0.45
C ILE A 132 6.19 5.07 -0.59
N ILE A 133 5.71 3.88 -0.20
CA ILE A 133 4.76 3.11 -0.98
C ILE A 133 3.45 3.11 -0.19
N THR A 134 2.37 3.66 -0.76
CA THR A 134 1.06 3.68 -0.13
C THR A 134 0.07 2.86 -0.96
N ILE A 135 -0.54 1.89 -0.29
CA ILE A 135 -1.49 0.95 -0.88
C ILE A 135 -2.85 0.97 -0.16
N GLY A 136 -3.05 1.95 0.73
CA GLY A 136 -4.29 2.23 1.45
C GLY A 136 -4.70 3.69 1.35
N MET A 137 -5.57 4.13 2.26
CA MET A 137 -6.06 5.50 2.32
C MET A 137 -4.99 6.49 2.78
N PHE A 138 -5.24 7.78 2.57
CA PHE A 138 -4.23 8.84 2.70
C PHE A 138 -4.25 9.59 4.04
N ASN A 139 -5.08 9.18 5.00
CA ASN A 139 -5.23 9.82 6.31
C ASN A 139 -3.90 9.93 7.09
N ASN A 140 -3.09 8.87 7.10
CA ASN A 140 -1.77 8.90 7.74
C ASN A 140 -0.84 9.95 7.11
N LEU A 141 -0.82 10.01 5.78
CA LEU A 141 0.02 10.94 5.03
C LEU A 141 -0.48 12.39 5.17
N ALA A 142 -1.79 12.61 5.21
CA ALA A 142 -2.38 13.92 5.48
C ALA A 142 -2.03 14.42 6.89
N ALA A 143 -2.11 13.52 7.89
CA ALA A 143 -1.68 13.82 9.25
C ALA A 143 -0.19 14.16 9.33
N LEU A 144 0.66 13.40 8.63
CA LEU A 144 2.09 13.72 8.50
C LEU A 144 2.31 15.12 7.92
N LEU A 145 1.72 15.44 6.76
CA LEU A 145 1.94 16.72 6.07
C LEU A 145 1.53 17.91 6.96
N SER A 146 0.45 17.78 7.71
CA SER A 146 -0.06 18.81 8.62
C SER A 146 0.70 18.89 9.95
N SER A 147 1.59 17.94 10.25
CA SER A 147 2.30 17.88 11.54
C SER A 147 3.30 19.02 11.72
N ARG A 148 3.35 19.53 12.97
CA ARG A 148 4.20 20.65 13.36
C ARG A 148 5.55 20.17 13.92
N PRO A 149 6.54 21.05 14.01
CA PRO A 149 7.78 20.77 14.76
C PRO A 149 7.48 20.29 16.19
N ASP A 150 8.25 19.30 16.65
CA ASP A 150 8.14 18.68 17.96
C ASP A 150 9.51 18.21 18.47
N ASP A 151 9.53 17.42 19.56
CA ASP A 151 10.77 16.90 20.15
C ASP A 151 11.47 15.87 19.26
N ILE A 152 10.77 15.27 18.27
CA ILE A 152 11.34 14.33 17.30
C ILE A 152 12.14 15.09 16.24
N SER A 153 11.58 16.21 15.73
CA SER A 153 12.23 17.00 14.69
C SER A 153 11.80 18.46 14.73
N PRO A 154 12.75 19.41 14.54
CA PRO A 154 12.44 20.83 14.38
C PRO A 154 11.77 21.16 13.03
N LEU A 155 11.68 20.20 12.10
CA LEU A 155 11.03 20.37 10.81
C LEU A 155 9.53 20.03 10.92
N THR A 156 8.71 20.72 10.13
CA THR A 156 7.32 20.32 9.88
C THR A 156 7.28 18.99 9.12
N GLY A 157 6.12 18.30 9.11
CA GLY A 157 5.96 17.09 8.30
C GLY A 157 6.20 17.33 6.80
N MET A 158 5.70 18.44 6.28
CA MET A 158 5.95 18.87 4.90
C MET A 158 7.46 19.02 4.60
N GLU A 159 8.21 19.66 5.49
CA GLU A 159 9.66 19.81 5.32
C GLU A 159 10.40 18.48 5.44
N LEU A 160 9.97 17.59 6.32
CA LEU A 160 10.51 16.23 6.43
C LEU A 160 10.29 15.46 5.12
N VAL A 161 9.06 15.44 4.59
CA VAL A 161 8.76 14.78 3.32
C VAL A 161 9.61 15.37 2.19
N LYS A 162 9.64 16.70 2.05
CA LYS A 162 10.41 17.38 1.02
C LYS A 162 11.90 17.10 1.06
N THR A 163 12.43 16.87 2.27
CA THR A 163 13.88 16.65 2.47
C THR A 163 14.26 15.17 2.33
N LYS A 164 13.43 14.27 2.87
CA LYS A 164 13.79 12.87 3.05
C LYS A 164 13.23 11.94 1.98
N VAL A 165 12.05 12.28 1.43
CA VAL A 165 11.32 11.40 0.51
C VAL A 165 11.69 11.73 -0.93
N ASN A 166 12.23 10.73 -1.62
CA ASN A 166 12.59 10.83 -3.05
C ASN A 166 11.35 10.82 -3.95
N CYS A 167 10.43 9.89 -3.69
CA CYS A 167 9.17 9.78 -4.41
C CYS A 167 8.15 8.97 -3.60
N MET A 168 6.90 9.05 -4.04
CA MET A 168 5.83 8.16 -3.60
C MET A 168 5.39 7.28 -4.76
N VAL A 169 5.20 5.97 -4.50
CA VAL A 169 4.47 5.06 -5.37
C VAL A 169 3.15 4.75 -4.69
N SER A 170 2.04 4.93 -5.39
CA SER A 170 0.71 4.78 -4.77
C SER A 170 -0.21 3.92 -5.64
N MET A 171 -0.91 2.98 -4.99
CA MET A 171 -2.11 2.39 -5.56
C MET A 171 -3.26 3.36 -5.32
N ALA A 172 -3.70 4.06 -6.37
CA ALA A 172 -4.78 5.05 -6.29
C ALA A 172 -5.27 5.49 -7.65
N ALA A 173 -6.46 6.06 -7.66
CA ALA A 173 -7.11 6.67 -8.82
C ALA A 173 -7.61 5.68 -9.87
N THR A 174 -8.29 6.22 -10.87
CA THR A 174 -8.82 5.47 -12.03
C THR A 174 -8.63 6.30 -13.30
N LEU A 175 -7.97 5.74 -14.32
CA LEU A 175 -7.81 6.39 -15.60
C LEU A 175 -8.95 6.04 -16.57
N PRO A 176 -9.43 7.02 -17.40
CA PRO A 176 -9.08 8.46 -17.37
C PRO A 176 -9.80 9.24 -16.28
N GLU A 177 -10.89 8.71 -15.76
CA GLU A 177 -11.68 9.27 -14.63
C GLU A 177 -12.44 8.13 -13.93
N GLY A 178 -12.71 8.29 -12.65
CA GLY A 178 -13.54 7.35 -11.90
C GLY A 178 -13.30 7.43 -10.39
N ARG A 179 -14.03 6.56 -9.70
CA ARG A 179 -13.96 6.38 -8.25
C ARG A 179 -13.02 5.22 -7.95
N GLU A 180 -12.11 5.42 -7.02
CA GLU A 180 -11.20 4.38 -6.55
C GLU A 180 -11.23 4.37 -5.00
N CYS A 181 -11.20 3.16 -4.42
CA CYS A 181 -11.48 2.94 -2.99
C CYS A 181 -10.57 3.72 -2.05
N ASN A 182 -9.27 3.78 -2.31
CA ASN A 182 -8.31 4.48 -1.44
C ASN A 182 -8.55 6.00 -1.42
N ILE A 183 -9.13 6.54 -2.50
CA ILE A 183 -9.50 7.95 -2.57
C ILE A 183 -10.86 8.18 -1.93
N ILE A 184 -11.90 7.44 -2.33
CA ILE A 184 -13.25 7.74 -1.89
C ILE A 184 -13.53 7.42 -0.42
N SER A 185 -12.76 6.51 0.17
CA SER A 185 -12.92 6.13 1.58
C SER A 185 -12.48 7.24 2.54
N ASP A 186 -11.55 8.11 2.11
CA ASP A 186 -11.19 9.34 2.80
C ASP A 186 -10.77 10.41 1.77
N TYR A 187 -11.76 10.92 1.06
CA TYR A 187 -11.58 11.85 -0.04
C TYR A 187 -10.85 13.14 0.35
N GLU A 188 -11.13 13.71 1.52
CA GLU A 188 -10.51 14.96 1.96
C GLU A 188 -9.02 14.77 2.25
N SER A 189 -8.63 13.65 2.87
CA SER A 189 -7.22 13.32 3.10
C SER A 189 -6.49 13.03 1.78
N ALA A 190 -7.11 12.27 0.87
CA ALA A 190 -6.55 11.99 -0.44
C ALA A 190 -6.31 13.27 -1.24
N LYS A 191 -7.32 14.15 -1.28
CA LYS A 191 -7.23 15.45 -1.95
C LYS A 191 -6.11 16.30 -1.36
N ALA A 192 -6.06 16.46 -0.04
CA ALA A 192 -5.03 17.26 0.64
C ALA A 192 -3.62 16.72 0.32
N VAL A 193 -3.40 15.40 0.38
CA VAL A 193 -2.12 14.79 0.04
C VAL A 193 -1.76 15.03 -1.42
N PHE A 194 -2.67 14.80 -2.34
CA PHE A 194 -2.36 14.95 -3.76
C PHE A 194 -2.15 16.41 -4.18
N GLU A 195 -2.84 17.36 -3.56
CA GLU A 195 -2.61 18.78 -3.82
C GLU A 195 -1.28 19.27 -3.25
N GLU A 196 -0.89 18.82 -2.05
CA GLU A 196 0.23 19.39 -1.28
C GLU A 196 1.53 18.57 -1.36
N TRP A 197 1.48 17.29 -1.76
CA TRP A 197 2.67 16.41 -1.73
C TRP A 197 3.84 16.99 -2.54
N PRO A 198 5.03 17.18 -1.93
CA PRO A 198 6.11 17.97 -2.53
C PRO A 198 7.04 17.19 -3.46
N THR A 199 6.95 15.85 -3.52
CA THR A 199 7.84 15.00 -4.33
C THR A 199 7.07 14.28 -5.43
N PRO A 200 7.71 13.66 -6.45
CA PRO A 200 7.01 12.96 -7.52
C PRO A 200 6.11 11.84 -7.00
N ILE A 201 4.93 11.68 -7.64
CA ILE A 201 3.97 10.64 -7.34
C ILE A 201 3.81 9.75 -8.58
N TYR A 202 4.07 8.45 -8.39
CA TYR A 202 3.84 7.42 -9.42
C TYR A 202 2.62 6.59 -9.02
N LEU A 203 1.66 6.47 -9.94
CA LEU A 203 0.35 5.88 -9.67
C LEU A 203 0.17 4.54 -10.38
N SER A 204 -0.14 3.51 -9.60
CA SER A 204 -0.77 2.27 -10.08
C SER A 204 -2.27 2.46 -9.97
N ASP A 205 -2.94 2.75 -11.08
CA ASP A 205 -4.38 2.98 -11.07
C ASP A 205 -5.17 1.67 -10.95
N PHE A 206 -6.46 1.76 -10.63
CA PHE A 206 -7.38 0.63 -10.50
C PHE A 206 -7.24 -0.43 -11.62
N HIS A 207 -7.10 -0.01 -12.88
CA HIS A 207 -7.04 -0.90 -14.03
C HIS A 207 -5.73 -1.68 -14.16
N VAL A 208 -4.68 -1.25 -13.47
CA VAL A 208 -3.40 -1.98 -13.50
C VAL A 208 -3.53 -3.31 -12.77
N GLY A 209 -4.10 -3.34 -11.56
CA GLY A 209 -4.20 -4.53 -10.74
C GLY A 209 -5.46 -5.37 -10.95
N TRP A 210 -6.54 -4.79 -11.45
CA TRP A 210 -7.89 -5.37 -11.43
C TRP A 210 -7.99 -6.79 -12.00
N GLN A 211 -7.36 -7.09 -13.12
CA GLN A 211 -7.41 -8.44 -13.75
C GLN A 211 -6.16 -9.27 -13.50
N VAL A 212 -5.19 -8.73 -12.80
CA VAL A 212 -4.00 -9.47 -12.37
C VAL A 212 -4.35 -10.31 -11.16
N MET A 213 -4.43 -11.63 -11.33
CA MET A 213 -4.87 -12.54 -10.27
C MET A 213 -3.68 -13.17 -9.55
N SER A 214 -3.63 -13.01 -8.23
CA SER A 214 -2.63 -13.67 -7.39
C SER A 214 -3.21 -14.20 -6.08
N GLY A 215 -2.49 -15.12 -5.41
CA GLY A 215 -2.90 -15.64 -4.12
C GLY A 215 -2.46 -17.08 -3.83
N TYR A 216 -3.25 -17.72 -2.99
CA TYR A 216 -2.98 -19.06 -2.41
C TYR A 216 -4.02 -20.12 -2.79
N ASP A 217 -4.56 -20.05 -4.01
CA ASP A 217 -5.55 -20.99 -4.52
C ASP A 217 -5.06 -22.45 -4.63
N HIS A 218 -3.73 -22.63 -4.63
CA HIS A 218 -3.09 -23.95 -4.64
C HIS A 218 -3.15 -24.65 -3.28
N ILE A 219 -3.43 -23.94 -2.18
CA ILE A 219 -3.61 -24.49 -0.84
C ILE A 219 -5.11 -24.68 -0.62
N GLN A 220 -5.60 -25.93 -0.69
CA GLN A 220 -7.03 -26.25 -0.57
C GLN A 220 -7.38 -27.08 0.68
N ASP A 221 -6.36 -27.66 1.35
CA ASP A 221 -6.58 -28.42 2.59
C ASP A 221 -6.93 -27.44 3.73
N PRO A 222 -8.11 -27.56 4.35
CA PRO A 222 -8.52 -26.69 5.45
C PRO A 222 -7.51 -26.67 6.61
N ALA A 223 -6.89 -27.80 6.93
CA ALA A 223 -5.90 -27.87 8.01
C ALA A 223 -4.62 -27.10 7.67
N VAL A 224 -4.25 -27.05 6.40
CA VAL A 224 -3.10 -26.22 5.94
C VAL A 224 -3.49 -24.75 5.95
N ILE A 225 -4.69 -24.39 5.46
CA ILE A 225 -5.18 -23.01 5.49
C ILE A 225 -5.16 -22.47 6.92
N GLU A 226 -5.70 -23.22 7.89
CA GLU A 226 -5.75 -22.81 9.30
C GLU A 226 -4.37 -22.72 9.98
N SER A 227 -3.32 -23.30 9.39
CA SER A 227 -1.94 -23.24 9.88
C SER A 227 -1.03 -22.31 9.08
N HIS A 228 -1.56 -21.59 8.09
CA HIS A 228 -0.80 -20.79 7.14
C HIS A 228 -1.36 -19.36 7.07
N PRO A 229 -0.72 -18.35 7.68
CA PRO A 229 -1.31 -17.02 7.83
C PRO A 229 -1.69 -16.36 6.50
N LEU A 230 -0.88 -16.55 5.46
CA LEU A 230 -1.11 -15.95 4.15
C LEU A 230 -2.30 -16.62 3.43
N ALA A 231 -2.33 -17.95 3.42
CA ALA A 231 -3.46 -18.70 2.85
C ALA A 231 -4.75 -18.42 3.62
N MET A 232 -4.70 -18.36 4.96
CA MET A 232 -5.85 -18.02 5.80
C MET A 232 -6.41 -16.65 5.41
N SER A 233 -5.57 -15.61 5.25
CA SER A 233 -6.00 -14.26 4.86
C SER A 233 -6.78 -14.29 3.54
N TYR A 234 -6.21 -14.87 2.49
CA TYR A 234 -6.82 -14.94 1.18
C TYR A 234 -8.12 -15.79 1.18
N HIS A 235 -8.12 -16.95 1.83
CA HIS A 235 -9.29 -17.82 1.87
C HIS A 235 -10.43 -17.23 2.71
N TYR A 236 -10.12 -16.59 3.85
CA TYR A 236 -11.14 -15.96 4.69
C TYR A 236 -11.75 -14.75 4.01
N TYR A 237 -10.96 -13.95 3.32
CA TYR A 237 -11.46 -12.83 2.54
C TYR A 237 -12.35 -13.31 1.39
N THR A 238 -11.90 -14.30 0.62
CA THR A 238 -12.59 -14.72 -0.61
C THR A 238 -13.72 -15.73 -0.40
N ARG A 239 -13.89 -16.30 0.81
CA ARG A 239 -14.87 -17.38 1.07
C ARG A 239 -16.30 -17.02 0.70
N ASP A 240 -16.69 -15.76 0.93
CA ASP A 240 -18.05 -15.26 0.73
C ASP A 240 -18.26 -14.62 -0.67
N TRP A 241 -17.23 -14.57 -1.48
CA TRP A 241 -17.27 -13.96 -2.80
C TRP A 241 -17.58 -14.99 -3.87
N THR A 242 -18.78 -14.89 -4.47
CA THR A 242 -19.24 -15.84 -5.48
C THR A 242 -18.77 -15.54 -6.89
N HIS A 243 -18.35 -14.29 -7.16
CA HIS A 243 -17.90 -13.84 -8.47
C HIS A 243 -16.41 -14.05 -8.75
N LEU A 244 -15.62 -14.36 -7.73
CA LEU A 244 -14.22 -14.65 -7.93
C LEU A 244 -14.02 -16.01 -8.61
N PRO A 245 -13.09 -16.10 -9.58
CA PRO A 245 -12.90 -17.32 -10.36
C PRO A 245 -12.39 -18.48 -9.50
N ARG A 246 -11.66 -18.18 -8.43
CA ARG A 246 -11.10 -19.18 -7.50
C ARG A 246 -11.06 -18.63 -6.08
N LYS A 247 -11.36 -19.50 -5.10
CA LYS A 247 -11.11 -19.19 -3.69
C LYS A 247 -9.62 -19.12 -3.42
N GLY A 248 -9.20 -18.16 -2.60
CA GLY A 248 -7.78 -17.92 -2.32
C GLY A 248 -7.03 -17.11 -3.37
N MET A 249 -7.74 -16.54 -4.37
CA MET A 249 -7.20 -15.62 -5.36
C MET A 249 -7.92 -14.28 -5.28
N ASN A 250 -7.19 -13.20 -5.45
CA ASN A 250 -7.74 -11.85 -5.55
C ASN A 250 -7.07 -11.06 -6.67
N SER A 251 -7.66 -9.92 -7.04
CA SER A 251 -7.00 -8.89 -7.85
C SER A 251 -5.76 -8.39 -7.12
N SER A 252 -4.75 -7.97 -7.88
CA SER A 252 -3.42 -7.63 -7.32
C SER A 252 -3.16 -6.14 -7.44
N TYR A 253 -4.07 -5.31 -6.91
CA TYR A 253 -3.96 -3.86 -6.97
C TYR A 253 -2.65 -3.38 -6.32
N ASP A 254 -2.41 -3.85 -5.12
CA ASP A 254 -1.28 -3.46 -4.28
C ASP A 254 0.02 -4.13 -4.71
N LEU A 255 -0.06 -5.41 -5.06
CA LEU A 255 1.13 -6.16 -5.48
C LEU A 255 1.75 -5.54 -6.74
N THR A 256 0.93 -5.03 -7.67
CA THR A 256 1.45 -4.37 -8.87
C THR A 256 2.15 -3.06 -8.56
N ALA A 257 1.67 -2.29 -7.57
CA ALA A 257 2.35 -1.08 -7.09
C ALA A 257 3.71 -1.42 -6.47
N ILE A 258 3.78 -2.47 -5.62
CA ILE A 258 5.04 -2.97 -5.05
C ILE A 258 5.99 -3.42 -6.16
N GLN A 259 5.52 -4.25 -7.10
CA GLN A 259 6.35 -4.74 -8.21
C GLN A 259 6.93 -3.58 -9.02
N PHE A 260 6.11 -2.59 -9.35
CA PHE A 260 6.58 -1.40 -10.08
C PHE A 260 7.61 -0.60 -9.27
N ALA A 261 7.38 -0.38 -7.97
CA ALA A 261 8.33 0.32 -7.11
C ALA A 261 9.72 -0.32 -7.13
N VAL A 262 9.77 -1.64 -7.25
CA VAL A 262 11.01 -2.41 -7.23
C VAL A 262 11.62 -2.58 -8.61
N GLU A 263 10.85 -3.02 -9.61
CA GLU A 263 11.34 -3.36 -10.94
C GLU A 263 11.39 -2.14 -11.88
N GLY A 264 10.48 -1.20 -11.70
CA GLY A 264 10.39 0.04 -12.48
C GLY A 264 9.98 -0.13 -13.93
N VAL A 265 10.43 0.82 -14.74
CA VAL A 265 10.22 0.81 -16.18
C VAL A 265 11.09 -0.26 -16.84
N GLY A 266 10.46 -1.12 -17.63
CA GLY A 266 11.13 -2.24 -18.29
C GLY A 266 10.19 -3.03 -19.20
N GLU A 267 10.36 -4.34 -19.18
CA GLU A 267 9.52 -5.25 -19.96
C GLU A 267 8.07 -5.25 -19.46
N THR A 268 7.87 -5.29 -18.12
CA THR A 268 6.56 -5.41 -17.48
C THR A 268 5.78 -4.10 -17.51
N TYR A 269 6.44 -2.99 -17.22
CA TYR A 269 5.80 -1.68 -17.05
C TYR A 269 6.46 -0.56 -17.84
N SER A 270 5.67 0.41 -18.25
CA SER A 270 6.08 1.71 -18.76
C SER A 270 5.34 2.83 -18.03
N LEU A 271 5.74 4.08 -18.27
CA LEU A 271 5.09 5.26 -17.72
C LEU A 271 4.32 5.99 -18.82
N LEU A 272 3.17 6.54 -18.48
CA LEU A 272 2.44 7.49 -19.32
C LEU A 272 3.06 8.89 -19.19
N ASP A 273 2.64 9.81 -20.06
CA ASP A 273 3.01 11.21 -19.93
C ASP A 273 2.41 11.80 -18.62
N PRO A 274 3.09 12.77 -18.02
CA PRO A 274 2.61 13.42 -16.80
C PRO A 274 1.22 14.05 -16.97
N VAL A 275 0.43 13.99 -15.92
CA VAL A 275 -0.91 14.59 -15.86
C VAL A 275 -1.07 15.36 -14.54
N ASP A 276 -2.08 16.22 -14.50
CA ASP A 276 -2.65 16.70 -13.24
C ASP A 276 -3.89 15.88 -12.88
N LEU A 277 -4.29 15.90 -11.60
CA LEU A 277 -5.52 15.27 -11.13
C LEU A 277 -6.51 16.31 -10.66
N GLU A 278 -7.69 16.31 -11.27
CA GLU A 278 -8.85 17.05 -10.78
C GLU A 278 -9.66 16.16 -9.83
N PHE A 279 -10.05 16.71 -8.70
CA PHE A 279 -10.92 16.10 -7.72
C PHE A 279 -12.34 16.63 -7.90
N TYR A 280 -13.29 15.73 -8.12
CA TYR A 280 -14.67 16.11 -8.28
C TYR A 280 -15.35 16.30 -6.92
N ALA A 281 -15.93 17.48 -6.72
CA ALA A 281 -17.03 17.63 -5.77
C ALA A 281 -18.27 16.93 -6.29
N ALA A 282 -19.29 16.77 -5.43
CA ALA A 282 -20.58 16.23 -5.83
C ALA A 282 -21.14 16.96 -7.07
N ILE A 283 -21.42 16.20 -8.12
CA ILE A 283 -22.03 16.70 -9.36
C ILE A 283 -23.44 16.13 -9.44
N PRO A 284 -24.50 16.94 -9.22
CA PRO A 284 -25.89 16.44 -9.17
C PRO A 284 -26.32 15.65 -10.41
N GLU A 285 -25.78 16.01 -11.59
CA GLU A 285 -26.09 15.38 -12.87
C GLU A 285 -25.28 14.08 -13.10
N ARG A 286 -24.21 13.87 -12.32
CA ARG A 286 -23.31 12.71 -12.42
C ARG A 286 -22.92 12.19 -11.03
N PRO A 287 -23.88 11.66 -10.24
CA PRO A 287 -23.62 11.20 -8.88
C PRO A 287 -22.62 10.04 -8.81
N GLU A 288 -22.46 9.31 -9.92
CA GLU A 288 -21.45 8.25 -10.02
C GLU A 288 -20.01 8.75 -10.03
N LEU A 289 -19.80 10.06 -10.16
CA LEU A 289 -18.48 10.71 -10.08
C LEU A 289 -18.27 11.49 -8.78
N GLU A 290 -19.21 11.45 -7.85
CA GLU A 290 -18.99 12.05 -6.53
C GLU A 290 -17.74 11.46 -5.89
N ASP A 291 -16.83 12.34 -5.46
CA ASP A 291 -15.50 11.99 -4.92
C ASP A 291 -14.57 11.25 -5.90
N ALA A 292 -14.86 11.27 -7.18
CA ALA A 292 -13.98 10.71 -8.21
C ALA A 292 -12.79 11.64 -8.51
N THR A 293 -11.83 11.09 -9.23
CA THR A 293 -10.71 11.84 -9.83
C THR A 293 -10.75 11.76 -11.34
N ARG A 294 -10.19 12.78 -12.00
CA ARG A 294 -9.97 12.81 -13.44
C ARG A 294 -8.54 13.22 -13.76
N ALA A 295 -7.89 12.44 -14.61
CA ALA A 295 -6.59 12.79 -15.16
C ALA A 295 -6.73 13.86 -16.25
N VAL A 296 -6.01 14.97 -16.10
CA VAL A 296 -5.96 16.07 -17.05
C VAL A 296 -4.54 16.15 -17.62
N PRO A 297 -4.38 16.04 -18.96
CA PRO A 297 -3.05 16.11 -19.57
C PRO A 297 -2.35 17.43 -19.19
N ASP A 298 -1.22 17.33 -18.54
CA ASP A 298 -0.33 18.45 -18.21
C ASP A 298 1.14 17.98 -18.27
N PRO A 299 1.94 18.47 -19.24
CA PRO A 299 3.37 18.13 -19.31
C PRO A 299 4.20 18.58 -18.11
N ALA A 300 3.68 19.50 -17.29
CA ALA A 300 4.24 19.92 -16.02
C ALA A 300 3.59 19.25 -14.80
N GLY A 301 2.61 18.37 -15.05
CA GLY A 301 1.87 17.64 -14.02
C GLY A 301 2.79 16.81 -13.14
N LYS A 302 2.39 16.61 -11.90
CA LYS A 302 3.18 15.87 -10.91
C LYS A 302 2.79 14.40 -10.79
N PHE A 303 1.71 13.96 -11.43
CA PHE A 303 1.25 12.58 -11.38
C PHE A 303 1.68 11.82 -12.63
N ILE A 304 2.27 10.66 -12.43
CA ILE A 304 2.80 9.82 -13.50
C ILE A 304 2.21 8.42 -13.33
N PHE A 305 1.32 8.04 -14.23
CA PHE A 305 0.69 6.72 -14.19
C PHE A 305 1.58 5.66 -14.83
N MET A 306 1.63 4.51 -14.18
CA MET A 306 2.22 3.31 -14.76
C MET A 306 1.23 2.64 -15.71
N LYS A 307 1.77 1.88 -16.68
CA LYS A 307 1.02 1.11 -17.66
C LYS A 307 1.65 -0.27 -17.82
N LYS A 308 0.80 -1.30 -17.89
CA LYS A 308 1.22 -2.68 -18.21
C LYS A 308 1.65 -2.79 -19.68
N ASN A 309 2.76 -3.47 -19.94
CA ASN A 309 3.27 -3.78 -21.28
C ASN A 309 3.06 -5.24 -21.67
N VAL A 310 2.69 -6.08 -20.71
CA VAL A 310 2.48 -7.53 -20.86
C VAL A 310 1.07 -7.91 -20.39
N PRO A 311 0.55 -9.09 -20.81
CA PRO A 311 -0.75 -9.59 -20.34
C PRO A 311 -0.82 -9.75 -18.83
N ASP A 312 -2.03 -9.64 -18.27
CA ASP A 312 -2.30 -9.75 -16.84
C ASP A 312 -1.85 -11.08 -16.24
N GLU A 313 -1.99 -12.16 -17.01
CA GLU A 313 -1.59 -13.50 -16.59
C GLU A 313 -0.07 -13.62 -16.40
N VAL A 314 0.72 -12.88 -17.19
CA VAL A 314 2.19 -12.86 -17.07
C VAL A 314 2.60 -12.18 -15.75
N ILE A 315 1.96 -11.07 -15.42
CA ILE A 315 2.19 -10.36 -14.17
C ILE A 315 1.73 -11.23 -13.00
N GLY A 316 0.51 -11.77 -13.08
CA GLY A 316 -0.06 -12.63 -12.04
C GLY A 316 0.82 -13.85 -11.74
N GLU A 317 1.36 -14.51 -12.78
CA GLU A 317 2.25 -15.66 -12.57
C GLU A 317 3.59 -15.25 -11.94
N SER A 318 4.15 -14.09 -12.30
CA SER A 318 5.37 -13.58 -11.66
C SER A 318 5.17 -13.28 -10.17
N LEU A 319 4.02 -12.69 -9.80
CA LEU A 319 3.64 -12.45 -8.41
C LEU A 319 3.40 -13.77 -7.66
N ASN A 320 2.66 -14.70 -8.27
CA ASN A 320 2.41 -16.03 -7.71
C ASN A 320 3.71 -16.82 -7.50
N ALA A 321 4.71 -16.65 -8.36
CA ALA A 321 6.02 -17.27 -8.16
C ALA A 321 6.73 -16.77 -6.89
N ILE A 322 6.49 -15.50 -6.50
CA ILE A 322 6.96 -14.96 -5.22
C ILE A 322 6.14 -15.53 -4.06
N LEU A 323 4.82 -15.46 -4.14
CA LEU A 323 3.93 -15.90 -3.06
C LEU A 323 4.14 -17.38 -2.69
N ARG A 324 4.39 -18.24 -3.67
CA ARG A 324 4.65 -19.69 -3.47
C ARG A 324 5.97 -20.01 -2.75
N LYS A 325 6.84 -19.03 -2.50
CA LYS A 325 8.08 -19.24 -1.72
C LYS A 325 7.80 -19.29 -0.22
N TYR A 326 6.69 -18.76 0.15
CA TYR A 326 6.24 -18.61 1.52
C TYR A 326 4.90 -19.33 1.74
#